data_8b7ae8e395e64c5d9dba5140cc754a7b
#
_entry.id   8b7ae8e395e64c5d9dba5140cc754a7b
#
_cell.length_a   1.000
_cell.length_b   1.000
_cell.length_c   1.000
_cell.angle_alpha   90.00
_cell.angle_beta   90.00
_cell.angle_gamma   90.00
#
_symmetry.space_group_name_H-M   'P 1'
#
loop_
_entity.id
_entity.type
_entity.pdbx_description
1 polymer ?
#
loop_
_entity_poly.entity_id
_entity_poly.type
_entity_poly.pdbx_seq_one_letter_code
_entity_poly.pdbx_strand_id
1 'polypeptide(L)'
;MKHIDQVISQALILCEPQSKDSMKLHKIAQQVTDMIDKSITTIDDDRILGLSVGGSYAKGTWLTEDNDIDFFVKINPNVNKREFEQLGTRIGLSALRKYRPYLRYSDHPYVEAKIQKVRINIVPCYQVNRGQWKSAADRSPFHTIFMTENLDEKMKGQVRILKRFLKSIGIYGSQLSVGGFSGYVTEILILRYRSFVEAISLVANMNRDKQLIALNEPDPQYLPSFNSSIIIIDPIDPRRNLGAAISAESLGKFILAARSLIQSPSIGYFKSTENKFDIRVLEKVKPNLLIVEFKIRKRSPDVIWGQLKRSLTALSKQLSISGFNAFGSTCITDENEYAAFVFLVEFTTLPSFTLNVGPEIFRMRDTETFIEKKMHKLTPFWINGNMRVVTIAERNNLSAKEYLSELLSGNVSNVGINKDIIEDLRTGFDVYRGTERKLNRFIKSALSRLILNDGRIIKYQRD
;
A
#
# COMPACT_ATOMS: atom_id res chain seq x y z
N MET A 1 -1.11 -11.11 -31.71
CA MET A 1 -1.47 -12.28 -30.88
C MET A 1 -0.34 -13.31 -30.79
N LYS A 2 0.21 -13.88 -31.85
CA LYS A 2 1.28 -14.92 -31.75
C LYS A 2 2.48 -14.56 -30.85
N HIS A 3 2.86 -13.29 -30.78
CA HIS A 3 4.02 -12.85 -29.97
C HIS A 3 3.71 -12.79 -28.46
N ILE A 4 2.51 -12.39 -28.06
CA ILE A 4 2.12 -12.39 -26.64
C ILE A 4 1.98 -13.82 -26.13
N ASP A 5 1.41 -14.75 -26.90
CA ASP A 5 1.23 -16.15 -26.51
C ASP A 5 2.58 -16.84 -26.24
N GLN A 6 3.60 -16.52 -27.06
CA GLN A 6 4.96 -17.01 -26.84
C GLN A 6 5.58 -16.50 -25.54
N VAL A 7 5.39 -15.20 -25.23
CA VAL A 7 5.86 -14.60 -23.98
C VAL A 7 5.14 -15.21 -22.76
N ILE A 8 3.83 -15.43 -22.87
CA ILE A 8 3.05 -16.06 -21.80
C ILE A 8 3.48 -17.51 -21.57
N SER A 9 3.75 -18.27 -22.63
CA SER A 9 4.27 -19.65 -22.48
C SER A 9 5.62 -19.67 -21.75
N GLN A 10 6.52 -18.74 -22.07
CA GLN A 10 7.79 -18.59 -21.34
C GLN A 10 7.57 -18.16 -19.89
N ALA A 11 6.61 -17.26 -19.61
CA ALA A 11 6.29 -16.81 -18.26
C ALA A 11 5.69 -17.94 -17.41
N LEU A 12 4.86 -18.81 -17.99
CA LEU A 12 4.32 -20.00 -17.30
C LEU A 12 5.47 -20.90 -16.82
N ILE A 13 6.41 -21.23 -17.71
CA ILE A 13 7.60 -22.03 -17.39
C ILE A 13 8.43 -21.35 -16.27
N LEU A 14 8.62 -20.02 -16.39
CA LEU A 14 9.38 -19.25 -15.37
C LEU A 14 8.73 -19.27 -13.99
N CYS A 15 7.40 -19.29 -13.94
CA CYS A 15 6.62 -19.21 -12.70
C CYS A 15 6.21 -20.59 -12.15
N GLU A 16 6.50 -21.68 -12.87
CA GLU A 16 6.18 -23.05 -12.44
C GLU A 16 7.10 -23.47 -11.30
N PRO A 17 6.56 -23.87 -10.12
CA PRO A 17 7.36 -24.40 -9.05
C PRO A 17 8.02 -25.74 -9.44
N GLN A 18 9.31 -25.88 -9.14
CA GLN A 18 9.98 -27.16 -9.37
C GLN A 18 9.55 -28.21 -8.32
N SER A 19 9.53 -29.48 -8.71
CA SER A 19 9.12 -30.58 -7.83
C SER A 19 9.88 -30.59 -6.49
N LYS A 20 11.18 -30.23 -6.50
CA LYS A 20 12.00 -30.13 -5.28
C LYS A 20 11.50 -29.04 -4.33
N ASP A 21 11.00 -27.90 -4.86
CA ASP A 21 10.50 -26.80 -4.04
C ASP A 21 9.15 -27.17 -3.44
N SER A 22 8.29 -27.84 -4.21
CA SER A 22 7.00 -28.35 -3.74
C SER A 22 7.17 -29.40 -2.64
N MET A 23 8.09 -30.37 -2.83
CA MET A 23 8.41 -31.37 -1.81
C MET A 23 8.97 -30.76 -0.52
N LYS A 24 9.85 -29.75 -0.66
CA LYS A 24 10.39 -29.00 0.48
C LYS A 24 9.30 -28.31 1.27
N LEU A 25 8.40 -27.56 0.59
CA LEU A 25 7.29 -26.87 1.25
C LEU A 25 6.34 -27.86 1.92
N HIS A 26 6.02 -28.97 1.26
CA HIS A 26 5.17 -30.02 1.85
C HIS A 26 5.76 -30.59 3.13
N LYS A 27 7.07 -30.91 3.12
CA LYS A 27 7.78 -31.40 4.32
C LYS A 27 7.76 -30.37 5.46
N ILE A 28 7.96 -29.10 5.16
CA ILE A 28 7.90 -28.02 6.17
C ILE A 28 6.47 -27.88 6.69
N ALA A 29 5.46 -27.90 5.81
CA ALA A 29 4.06 -27.81 6.21
C ALA A 29 3.69 -28.94 7.18
N GLN A 30 4.03 -30.19 6.85
CA GLN A 30 3.76 -31.34 7.70
C GLN A 30 4.49 -31.21 9.05
N GLN A 31 5.77 -30.86 9.05
CA GLN A 31 6.54 -30.65 10.27
C GLN A 31 5.92 -29.57 11.18
N VAL A 32 5.41 -28.48 10.61
CA VAL A 32 4.77 -27.40 11.38
C VAL A 32 3.41 -27.85 11.88
N THR A 33 2.63 -28.58 11.08
CA THR A 33 1.37 -29.19 11.53
C THR A 33 1.59 -30.02 12.78
N ASP A 34 2.54 -30.95 12.74
CA ASP A 34 2.87 -31.81 13.89
C ASP A 34 3.30 -31.02 15.14
N MET A 35 4.03 -29.90 14.94
CA MET A 35 4.41 -29.02 16.05
C MET A 35 3.22 -28.26 16.63
N ILE A 36 2.29 -27.82 15.81
CA ILE A 36 1.08 -27.13 16.26
C ILE A 36 0.18 -28.11 17.00
N ASP A 37 -0.07 -29.30 16.45
CA ASP A 37 -0.90 -30.33 17.07
C ASP A 37 -0.34 -30.77 18.43
N LYS A 38 0.99 -30.96 18.53
CA LYS A 38 1.65 -31.21 19.81
C LYS A 38 1.49 -30.05 20.80
N SER A 39 1.54 -28.81 20.32
CA SER A 39 1.33 -27.63 21.16
C SER A 39 -0.11 -27.56 21.66
N ILE A 40 -1.10 -27.83 20.80
CA ILE A 40 -2.53 -27.90 21.15
C ILE A 40 -2.75 -28.97 22.22
N THR A 41 -2.25 -30.20 22.01
CA THR A 41 -2.36 -31.29 22.98
C THR A 41 -1.71 -30.96 24.33
N THR A 42 -0.56 -30.26 24.30
CA THR A 42 0.15 -29.87 25.55
C THR A 42 -0.58 -28.76 26.30
N ILE A 43 -1.27 -27.85 25.60
CA ILE A 43 -2.06 -26.76 26.19
C ILE A 43 -3.35 -27.32 26.78
N ASP A 44 -3.91 -28.38 26.18
CA ASP A 44 -5.10 -29.11 26.61
C ASP A 44 -6.29 -28.19 26.93
N ASP A 45 -6.66 -27.34 25.97
CA ASP A 45 -7.72 -26.34 26.09
C ASP A 45 -8.85 -26.66 25.11
N ASP A 46 -10.02 -26.99 25.62
CA ASP A 46 -11.23 -27.39 24.87
C ASP A 46 -11.79 -26.27 23.98
N ARG A 47 -11.34 -25.04 24.19
CA ARG A 47 -11.68 -23.89 23.33
C ARG A 47 -10.97 -23.93 21.97
N ILE A 48 -9.96 -24.79 21.78
CA ILE A 48 -9.28 -24.99 20.52
C ILE A 48 -10.00 -26.09 19.74
N LEU A 49 -10.60 -25.74 18.61
CA LEU A 49 -11.48 -26.63 17.85
C LEU A 49 -10.78 -27.31 16.67
N GLY A 50 -9.56 -26.90 16.32
CA GLY A 50 -8.78 -27.53 15.26
C GLY A 50 -7.82 -26.60 14.53
N LEU A 51 -7.23 -27.15 13.48
CA LEU A 51 -6.23 -26.52 12.63
C LEU A 51 -6.64 -26.61 11.16
N SER A 52 -6.34 -25.60 10.37
CA SER A 52 -6.40 -25.69 8.91
C SER A 52 -5.21 -24.97 8.27
N VAL A 53 -4.70 -25.55 7.18
CA VAL A 53 -3.67 -24.92 6.34
C VAL A 53 -4.34 -24.08 5.27
N GLY A 54 -3.83 -22.89 5.03
CA GLY A 54 -4.41 -21.95 4.08
C GLY A 54 -3.38 -21.21 3.25
N GLY A 55 -3.77 -20.03 2.80
CA GLY A 55 -2.91 -19.17 2.01
C GLY A 55 -2.62 -19.68 0.60
N SER A 56 -1.59 -19.14 -0.02
CA SER A 56 -1.21 -19.50 -1.40
C SER A 56 -0.66 -20.91 -1.51
N TYR A 57 -0.03 -21.42 -0.44
CA TYR A 57 0.48 -22.80 -0.38
C TYR A 57 -0.67 -23.81 -0.54
N ALA A 58 -1.70 -23.72 0.29
CA ALA A 58 -2.83 -24.66 0.25
C ALA A 58 -3.60 -24.62 -1.09
N LYS A 59 -3.64 -23.46 -1.74
CA LYS A 59 -4.32 -23.24 -3.02
C LYS A 59 -3.47 -23.58 -4.25
N GLY A 60 -2.18 -23.89 -4.09
CA GLY A 60 -1.26 -24.16 -5.19
C GLY A 60 -0.90 -22.94 -6.06
N THR A 61 -1.09 -21.72 -5.53
CA THR A 61 -0.86 -20.46 -6.27
C THR A 61 0.36 -19.68 -5.78
N TRP A 62 1.24 -20.30 -5.01
CA TRP A 62 2.46 -19.71 -4.47
C TRP A 62 3.55 -19.49 -5.53
N LEU A 63 4.45 -18.55 -5.28
CA LEU A 63 5.65 -18.29 -6.08
C LEU A 63 6.88 -18.77 -5.32
N THR A 64 7.89 -19.28 -6.04
CA THR A 64 9.12 -19.83 -5.46
C THR A 64 9.91 -18.84 -4.62
N GLU A 65 9.85 -17.56 -4.95
CA GLU A 65 10.52 -16.49 -4.20
C GLU A 65 9.68 -15.91 -3.06
N ASP A 66 8.44 -16.36 -2.88
CA ASP A 66 7.49 -15.83 -1.89
C ASP A 66 6.78 -16.99 -1.19
N ASN A 67 7.57 -17.70 -0.40
CA ASN A 67 7.15 -18.94 0.24
C ASN A 67 6.60 -18.64 1.63
N ASP A 68 5.27 -18.52 1.71
CA ASP A 68 4.52 -18.37 2.95
C ASP A 68 3.60 -19.57 3.13
N ILE A 69 3.54 -20.10 4.36
CA ILE A 69 2.55 -21.11 4.75
C ILE A 69 1.75 -20.53 5.91
N ASP A 70 0.43 -20.43 5.72
CA ASP A 70 -0.50 -19.89 6.71
C ASP A 70 -1.23 -21.04 7.39
N PHE A 71 -1.17 -21.07 8.72
CA PHE A 71 -1.88 -22.01 9.58
C PHE A 71 -2.95 -21.27 10.37
N PHE A 72 -4.19 -21.72 10.26
CA PHE A 72 -5.32 -21.12 10.96
C PHE A 72 -5.73 -22.01 12.14
N VAL A 73 -5.48 -21.55 13.36
CA VAL A 73 -5.92 -22.22 14.59
C VAL A 73 -7.34 -21.80 14.88
N LYS A 74 -8.27 -22.75 14.81
CA LYS A 74 -9.71 -22.52 14.99
C LYS A 74 -10.07 -22.51 16.47
N ILE A 75 -10.65 -21.43 16.95
CA ILE A 75 -11.01 -21.18 18.33
C ILE A 75 -12.54 -21.03 18.43
N ASN A 76 -13.09 -21.50 19.55
CA ASN A 76 -14.51 -21.44 19.85
C ASN A 76 -15.03 -19.99 19.76
N PRO A 77 -16.11 -19.71 19.03
CA PRO A 77 -16.63 -18.36 18.86
C PRO A 77 -17.14 -17.70 20.16
N ASN A 78 -17.38 -18.47 21.23
CA ASN A 78 -17.80 -17.92 22.53
C ASN A 78 -16.64 -17.32 23.33
N VAL A 79 -15.39 -17.54 22.92
CA VAL A 79 -14.20 -16.96 23.57
C VAL A 79 -14.15 -15.46 23.31
N ASN A 80 -13.94 -14.66 24.36
CA ASN A 80 -13.78 -13.22 24.20
C ASN A 80 -12.48 -12.83 23.49
N LYS A 81 -12.40 -11.62 22.95
CA LYS A 81 -11.28 -11.16 22.14
C LYS A 81 -9.93 -11.28 22.85
N ARG A 82 -9.84 -10.93 24.12
CA ARG A 82 -8.59 -10.98 24.88
C ARG A 82 -8.07 -12.40 25.05
N GLU A 83 -8.92 -13.32 25.42
CA GLU A 83 -8.57 -14.74 25.57
C GLU A 83 -8.23 -15.38 24.22
N PHE A 84 -8.98 -15.05 23.16
CA PHE A 84 -8.70 -15.46 21.79
C PHE A 84 -7.29 -15.06 21.36
N GLU A 85 -6.90 -13.81 21.55
CA GLU A 85 -5.56 -13.31 21.22
C GLU A 85 -4.48 -14.00 22.06
N GLN A 86 -4.71 -14.19 23.35
CA GLN A 86 -3.77 -14.88 24.25
C GLN A 86 -3.59 -16.34 23.88
N LEU A 87 -4.68 -17.05 23.61
CA LEU A 87 -4.65 -18.48 23.26
C LEU A 87 -3.94 -18.70 21.94
N GLY A 88 -4.29 -17.95 20.88
CA GLY A 88 -3.64 -18.03 19.59
C GLY A 88 -2.14 -17.71 19.66
N THR A 89 -1.77 -16.67 20.42
CA THR A 89 -0.36 -16.31 20.63
C THR A 89 0.39 -17.42 21.37
N ARG A 90 -0.17 -17.98 22.43
CA ARG A 90 0.43 -19.05 23.24
C ARG A 90 0.70 -20.29 22.39
N ILE A 91 -0.26 -20.71 21.55
CA ILE A 91 -0.08 -21.86 20.63
C ILE A 91 1.06 -21.59 19.66
N GLY A 92 1.03 -20.45 18.99
CA GLY A 92 2.03 -20.12 17.96
C GLY A 92 3.46 -20.02 18.53
N LEU A 93 3.63 -19.34 19.68
CA LEU A 93 4.92 -19.21 20.34
C LEU A 93 5.44 -20.56 20.85
N SER A 94 4.58 -21.42 21.40
CA SER A 94 4.93 -22.76 21.85
C SER A 94 5.34 -23.66 20.68
N ALA A 95 4.54 -23.71 19.61
CA ALA A 95 4.80 -24.52 18.44
C ALA A 95 6.11 -24.16 17.75
N LEU A 96 6.39 -22.87 17.58
CA LEU A 96 7.54 -22.36 16.83
C LEU A 96 8.74 -21.98 17.72
N ARG A 97 8.75 -22.33 19.01
CA ARG A 97 9.78 -21.90 19.99
C ARG A 97 11.23 -22.08 19.55
N LYS A 98 11.52 -23.13 18.77
CA LYS A 98 12.87 -23.43 18.23
C LYS A 98 13.31 -22.48 17.10
N TYR A 99 12.40 -21.71 16.51
CA TYR A 99 12.63 -20.91 15.31
C TYR A 99 12.59 -19.40 15.57
N ARG A 100 12.78 -18.96 16.83
CA ARG A 100 12.77 -17.57 17.26
C ARG A 100 11.52 -16.84 16.77
N PRO A 101 10.32 -17.31 17.15
CA PRO A 101 9.06 -16.71 16.72
C PRO A 101 8.92 -15.28 17.26
N TYR A 102 8.17 -14.46 16.52
CA TYR A 102 7.85 -13.10 16.92
C TYR A 102 6.40 -12.78 16.58
N LEU A 103 5.85 -11.79 17.29
CA LEU A 103 4.48 -11.35 17.06
C LEU A 103 4.40 -10.38 15.90
N ARG A 104 3.40 -10.59 15.07
CA ARG A 104 2.90 -9.66 14.06
C ARG A 104 1.50 -9.23 14.42
N TYR A 105 1.08 -8.09 13.91
CA TYR A 105 -0.26 -7.55 14.10
C TYR A 105 -0.88 -7.24 12.74
N SER A 106 -2.12 -7.67 12.57
CA SER A 106 -3.01 -7.27 11.48
C SER A 106 -4.30 -6.76 12.15
N ASP A 107 -5.40 -7.49 12.07
CA ASP A 107 -6.62 -7.22 12.87
C ASP A 107 -6.44 -7.62 14.35
N HIS A 108 -5.65 -8.66 14.57
CA HIS A 108 -5.22 -9.19 15.87
C HIS A 108 -3.80 -9.75 15.79
N PRO A 109 -3.14 -10.05 16.93
CA PRO A 109 -1.80 -10.62 16.93
C PRO A 109 -1.79 -12.04 16.35
N TYR A 110 -0.75 -12.35 15.61
CA TYR A 110 -0.42 -13.69 15.12
C TYR A 110 1.09 -13.95 15.25
N VAL A 111 1.50 -15.20 15.13
CA VAL A 111 2.90 -15.59 15.32
C VAL A 111 3.54 -15.89 13.98
N GLU A 112 4.68 -15.26 13.72
CA GLU A 112 5.50 -15.50 12.52
C GLU A 112 6.86 -16.07 12.93
N ALA A 113 7.37 -17.03 12.14
CA ALA A 113 8.74 -17.50 12.19
C ALA A 113 9.25 -17.87 10.79
N LYS A 114 10.57 -18.08 10.65
CA LYS A 114 11.17 -18.54 9.40
C LYS A 114 11.82 -19.91 9.59
N ILE A 115 11.45 -20.88 8.74
CA ILE A 115 12.03 -22.21 8.68
C ILE A 115 12.65 -22.39 7.29
N GLN A 116 13.96 -22.53 7.18
CA GLN A 116 14.69 -22.70 5.90
C GLN A 116 14.31 -21.65 4.84
N LYS A 117 14.17 -20.38 5.24
CA LYS A 117 13.70 -19.23 4.42
C LYS A 117 12.21 -19.23 4.08
N VAL A 118 11.43 -20.24 4.46
CA VAL A 118 9.98 -20.26 4.35
C VAL A 118 9.39 -19.50 5.54
N ARG A 119 8.49 -18.59 5.30
CA ARG A 119 7.76 -17.84 6.32
C ARG A 119 6.56 -18.67 6.78
N ILE A 120 6.42 -18.85 8.08
CA ILE A 120 5.35 -19.60 8.72
C ILE A 120 4.52 -18.61 9.52
N ASN A 121 3.25 -18.55 9.25
CA ASN A 121 2.29 -17.73 9.97
C ASN A 121 1.30 -18.63 10.71
N ILE A 122 1.22 -18.49 12.04
CA ILE A 122 0.19 -19.16 12.86
C ILE A 122 -0.80 -18.09 13.30
N VAL A 123 -1.98 -18.12 12.71
CA VAL A 123 -3.02 -17.10 12.82
C VAL A 123 -4.23 -17.70 13.53
N PRO A 124 -4.65 -17.17 14.69
CA PRO A 124 -5.91 -17.59 15.27
C PRO A 124 -7.09 -17.10 14.43
N CYS A 125 -8.15 -17.89 14.34
CA CYS A 125 -9.43 -17.51 13.77
C CYS A 125 -10.56 -18.14 14.57
N TYR A 126 -11.73 -17.50 14.59
CA TYR A 126 -12.90 -18.11 15.18
C TYR A 126 -13.49 -19.15 14.23
N GLN A 127 -13.96 -20.28 14.78
CA GLN A 127 -14.72 -21.25 14.02
C GLN A 127 -16.18 -20.80 13.94
N VAL A 128 -16.50 -20.06 12.89
CA VAL A 128 -17.82 -19.47 12.65
C VAL A 128 -18.46 -20.02 11.38
N ASN A 129 -19.78 -19.86 11.24
CA ASN A 129 -20.45 -20.08 9.98
C ASN A 129 -20.22 -18.92 9.02
N ARG A 130 -20.34 -19.18 7.72
CA ARG A 130 -20.24 -18.17 6.68
C ARG A 130 -21.17 -16.99 6.95
N GLY A 131 -20.63 -15.77 6.91
CA GLY A 131 -21.37 -14.53 7.19
C GLY A 131 -21.35 -14.09 8.66
N GLN A 132 -20.93 -14.92 9.60
CA GLN A 132 -20.89 -14.64 11.04
C GLN A 132 -19.48 -14.28 11.53
N TRP A 133 -18.78 -13.47 10.76
CA TRP A 133 -17.39 -13.10 11.03
C TRP A 133 -17.23 -12.32 12.33
N LYS A 134 -16.29 -12.71 13.17
CA LYS A 134 -15.88 -12.03 14.41
C LYS A 134 -14.52 -11.35 14.26
N SER A 135 -13.65 -11.91 13.38
CA SER A 135 -12.38 -11.30 13.01
C SER A 135 -12.17 -11.32 11.50
N ALA A 136 -11.22 -10.53 11.01
CA ALA A 136 -10.88 -10.53 9.59
C ALA A 136 -10.30 -11.89 9.12
N ALA A 137 -9.59 -12.60 10.01
CA ALA A 137 -8.97 -13.88 9.72
C ALA A 137 -9.97 -15.02 9.52
N ASP A 138 -11.19 -14.90 10.05
CA ASP A 138 -12.23 -15.95 9.97
C ASP A 138 -12.62 -16.29 8.54
N ARG A 139 -12.45 -15.33 7.60
CA ARG A 139 -12.73 -15.53 6.17
C ARG A 139 -11.68 -16.39 5.47
N SER A 140 -10.46 -16.43 6.00
CA SER A 140 -9.32 -17.03 5.29
C SER A 140 -9.46 -18.53 5.03
N PRO A 141 -9.95 -19.36 5.97
CA PRO A 141 -10.28 -20.76 5.68
C PRO A 141 -11.32 -20.91 4.56
N PHE A 142 -12.37 -20.08 4.54
CA PHE A 142 -13.39 -20.10 3.50
C PHE A 142 -12.84 -19.65 2.14
N HIS A 143 -11.98 -18.64 2.09
CA HIS A 143 -11.28 -18.24 0.87
C HIS A 143 -10.41 -19.38 0.33
N THR A 144 -9.76 -20.14 1.22
CA THR A 144 -8.93 -21.27 0.82
C THR A 144 -9.79 -22.37 0.18
N ILE A 145 -10.85 -22.78 0.85
CA ILE A 145 -11.78 -23.81 0.33
C ILE A 145 -12.36 -23.36 -1.01
N PHE A 146 -12.92 -22.15 -1.08
CA PHE A 146 -13.53 -21.62 -2.29
C PHE A 146 -12.55 -21.61 -3.48
N MET A 147 -11.31 -21.18 -3.30
CA MET A 147 -10.33 -21.15 -4.38
C MET A 147 -9.83 -22.56 -4.76
N THR A 148 -9.69 -23.46 -3.79
CA THR A 148 -9.28 -24.85 -4.07
C THR A 148 -10.33 -25.58 -4.91
N GLU A 149 -11.62 -25.31 -4.67
CA GLU A 149 -12.73 -25.93 -5.40
C GLU A 149 -12.93 -25.34 -6.81
N ASN A 150 -12.54 -24.07 -7.03
CA ASN A 150 -12.88 -23.33 -8.25
C ASN A 150 -11.68 -23.05 -9.18
N LEU A 151 -10.42 -23.22 -8.73
CA LEU A 151 -9.22 -23.04 -9.55
C LEU A 151 -8.68 -24.40 -10.02
N ASP A 152 -8.74 -24.65 -11.31
CA ASP A 152 -8.04 -25.78 -11.93
C ASP A 152 -6.52 -25.54 -12.03
N GLU A 153 -5.74 -26.57 -12.39
CA GLU A 153 -4.27 -26.49 -12.49
C GLU A 153 -3.81 -25.46 -13.53
N LYS A 154 -4.53 -25.30 -14.63
CA LYS A 154 -4.25 -24.30 -15.65
C LYS A 154 -4.41 -22.88 -15.09
N MET A 155 -5.52 -22.63 -14.38
CA MET A 155 -5.76 -21.34 -13.72
C MET A 155 -4.73 -21.03 -12.64
N LYS A 156 -4.26 -22.02 -11.86
CA LYS A 156 -3.20 -21.82 -10.87
C LYS A 156 -1.92 -21.27 -11.52
N GLY A 157 -1.55 -21.79 -12.70
CA GLY A 157 -0.45 -21.24 -13.52
C GLY A 157 -0.71 -19.77 -13.92
N GLN A 158 -1.94 -19.46 -14.37
CA GLN A 158 -2.33 -18.08 -14.75
C GLN A 158 -2.27 -17.13 -13.54
N VAL A 159 -2.66 -17.58 -12.35
CA VAL A 159 -2.53 -16.79 -11.11
C VAL A 159 -1.06 -16.51 -10.81
N ARG A 160 -0.17 -17.50 -10.91
CA ARG A 160 1.27 -17.31 -10.66
C ARG A 160 1.87 -16.26 -11.59
N ILE A 161 1.57 -16.28 -12.89
CA ILE A 161 2.09 -15.27 -13.81
C ILE A 161 1.50 -13.88 -13.54
N LEU A 162 0.22 -13.76 -13.14
CA LEU A 162 -0.37 -12.48 -12.75
C LEU A 162 0.30 -11.93 -11.48
N LYS A 163 0.50 -12.76 -10.46
CA LYS A 163 1.26 -12.37 -9.25
C LYS A 163 2.67 -11.88 -9.61
N ARG A 164 3.36 -12.61 -10.48
CA ARG A 164 4.72 -12.26 -10.92
C ARG A 164 4.76 -10.94 -11.68
N PHE A 165 3.81 -10.71 -12.58
CA PHE A 165 3.63 -9.45 -13.29
C PHE A 165 3.43 -8.28 -12.32
N LEU A 166 2.48 -8.40 -11.38
CA LEU A 166 2.20 -7.36 -10.39
C LEU A 166 3.39 -7.10 -9.46
N LYS A 167 4.14 -8.14 -9.08
CA LYS A 167 5.41 -8.00 -8.32
C LYS A 167 6.45 -7.23 -9.11
N SER A 168 6.61 -7.53 -10.40
CA SER A 168 7.64 -6.91 -11.24
C SER A 168 7.43 -5.40 -11.41
N ILE A 169 6.19 -4.93 -11.36
CA ILE A 169 5.82 -3.51 -11.43
C ILE A 169 5.56 -2.87 -10.06
N GLY A 170 5.82 -3.61 -8.97
CA GLY A 170 5.81 -3.10 -7.60
C GLY A 170 4.43 -2.83 -7.00
N ILE A 171 3.39 -3.52 -7.46
CA ILE A 171 2.00 -3.34 -6.96
C ILE A 171 1.37 -4.64 -6.42
N TYR A 172 2.16 -5.66 -6.12
CA TYR A 172 1.68 -6.89 -5.50
C TYR A 172 1.75 -6.79 -3.98
N GLY A 173 0.63 -6.96 -3.30
CA GLY A 173 0.48 -6.92 -1.84
C GLY A 173 -0.57 -5.92 -1.39
N SER A 174 -1.33 -6.27 -0.35
CA SER A 174 -2.37 -5.43 0.25
C SER A 174 -1.87 -4.61 1.45
N GLN A 175 -0.59 -4.76 1.82
CA GLN A 175 0.00 -3.99 2.92
C GLN A 175 -0.10 -2.49 2.62
N LEU A 176 -0.31 -1.67 3.66
CA LEU A 176 -0.39 -0.21 3.52
C LEU A 176 0.85 0.39 2.86
N SER A 177 2.02 -0.25 3.01
CA SER A 177 3.26 0.15 2.31
C SER A 177 3.18 0.08 0.79
N VAL A 178 2.40 -0.85 0.25
CA VAL A 178 2.24 -1.09 -1.20
C VAL A 178 0.93 -0.49 -1.72
N GLY A 179 -0.18 -0.72 -1.03
CA GLY A 179 -1.52 -0.33 -1.47
C GLY A 179 -1.88 -0.98 -2.82
N GLY A 180 -1.51 -2.24 -2.99
CA GLY A 180 -1.62 -2.96 -4.26
C GLY A 180 -2.60 -4.14 -4.21
N PHE A 181 -2.40 -5.09 -5.11
CA PHE A 181 -3.26 -6.24 -5.33
C PHE A 181 -2.81 -7.41 -4.44
N SER A 182 -3.70 -7.90 -3.58
CA SER A 182 -3.44 -9.08 -2.75
C SER A 182 -3.39 -10.37 -3.57
N GLY A 183 -2.81 -11.44 -3.02
CA GLY A 183 -2.83 -12.76 -3.64
C GLY A 183 -4.25 -13.26 -3.90
N TYR A 184 -5.18 -13.02 -2.99
CA TYR A 184 -6.59 -13.39 -3.15
C TYR A 184 -7.28 -12.61 -4.28
N VAL A 185 -7.00 -11.30 -4.40
CA VAL A 185 -7.49 -10.50 -5.53
C VAL A 185 -6.98 -11.04 -6.87
N THR A 186 -5.71 -11.45 -6.96
CA THR A 186 -5.18 -12.05 -8.19
C THR A 186 -5.88 -13.36 -8.56
N GLU A 187 -6.25 -14.15 -7.57
CA GLU A 187 -7.03 -15.39 -7.74
C GLU A 187 -8.44 -15.09 -8.25
N ILE A 188 -9.13 -14.10 -7.68
CA ILE A 188 -10.45 -13.64 -8.14
C ILE A 188 -10.41 -13.15 -9.59
N LEU A 189 -9.38 -12.36 -9.96
CA LEU A 189 -9.23 -11.88 -11.33
C LEU A 189 -9.10 -13.03 -12.33
N ILE A 190 -8.28 -14.04 -12.03
CA ILE A 190 -8.11 -15.19 -12.91
C ILE A 190 -9.37 -16.06 -12.90
N LEU A 191 -10.03 -16.26 -11.77
CA LEU A 191 -11.28 -17.00 -11.71
C LEU A 191 -12.38 -16.34 -12.56
N ARG A 192 -12.45 -15.01 -12.55
CA ARG A 192 -13.43 -14.22 -13.34
C ARG A 192 -13.14 -14.23 -14.82
N TYR A 193 -11.86 -14.08 -15.23
CA TYR A 193 -11.47 -13.88 -16.64
C TYR A 193 -10.78 -15.10 -17.26
N ARG A 194 -10.62 -16.20 -16.49
CA ARG A 194 -10.11 -17.50 -16.93
C ARG A 194 -8.65 -17.53 -17.35
N SER A 195 -8.04 -16.41 -17.75
CA SER A 195 -6.64 -16.35 -18.15
C SER A 195 -6.00 -15.01 -17.80
N PHE A 196 -4.66 -14.99 -17.76
CA PHE A 196 -3.88 -13.79 -17.58
C PHE A 196 -4.12 -12.79 -18.73
N VAL A 197 -4.14 -13.27 -19.98
CA VAL A 197 -4.33 -12.42 -21.17
C VAL A 197 -5.68 -11.72 -21.11
N GLU A 198 -6.75 -12.43 -20.80
CA GLU A 198 -8.09 -11.84 -20.66
C GLU A 198 -8.14 -10.82 -19.49
N ALA A 199 -7.53 -11.16 -18.36
CA ALA A 199 -7.49 -10.26 -17.21
C ALA A 199 -6.74 -8.94 -17.52
N ILE A 200 -5.56 -9.01 -18.17
CA ILE A 200 -4.81 -7.80 -18.53
C ILE A 200 -5.48 -7.03 -19.67
N SER A 201 -6.14 -7.70 -20.63
CA SER A 201 -6.88 -7.05 -21.71
C SER A 201 -8.04 -6.23 -21.17
N LEU A 202 -8.77 -6.76 -20.19
CA LEU A 202 -9.82 -6.02 -19.52
C LEU A 202 -9.27 -4.82 -18.75
N VAL A 203 -8.20 -5.02 -17.97
CA VAL A 203 -7.57 -3.94 -17.20
C VAL A 203 -7.03 -2.84 -18.12
N ALA A 204 -6.40 -3.20 -19.24
CA ALA A 204 -5.90 -2.24 -20.21
C ALA A 204 -7.00 -1.34 -20.80
N ASN A 205 -8.23 -1.88 -20.93
CA ASN A 205 -9.39 -1.20 -21.47
C ASN A 205 -10.35 -0.65 -20.41
N MET A 206 -9.94 -0.64 -19.12
CA MET A 206 -10.74 -0.04 -18.08
C MET A 206 -10.98 1.45 -18.32
N ASN A 207 -12.22 1.88 -18.08
CA ASN A 207 -12.63 3.28 -18.00
C ASN A 207 -13.27 3.54 -16.63
N ARG A 208 -13.66 4.79 -16.37
CA ARG A 208 -14.24 5.19 -15.07
C ARG A 208 -15.49 4.40 -14.67
N ASP A 209 -16.26 3.92 -15.65
CA ASP A 209 -17.54 3.26 -15.42
C ASP A 209 -17.42 1.74 -15.27
N LYS A 210 -16.23 1.15 -15.53
CA LYS A 210 -15.97 -0.29 -15.56
C LYS A 210 -15.01 -0.76 -14.46
N GLN A 211 -15.12 -0.16 -13.29
CA GLN A 211 -14.23 -0.49 -12.16
C GLN A 211 -14.86 -1.51 -11.19
N LEU A 212 -15.95 -2.16 -11.58
CA LEU A 212 -16.62 -3.17 -10.79
C LEU A 212 -16.31 -4.58 -11.31
N ILE A 213 -15.76 -5.42 -10.44
CA ILE A 213 -15.43 -6.81 -10.71
C ILE A 213 -16.16 -7.69 -9.67
N ALA A 214 -17.01 -8.60 -10.15
CA ALA A 214 -17.70 -9.57 -9.33
C ALA A 214 -17.80 -10.90 -10.06
N LEU A 215 -17.81 -12.03 -9.34
CA LEU A 215 -18.02 -13.35 -9.91
C LEU A 215 -19.53 -13.61 -10.21
N ASN A 216 -20.39 -13.12 -9.32
CA ASN A 216 -21.84 -13.15 -9.46
C ASN A 216 -22.38 -11.73 -9.55
N GLU A 217 -23.65 -11.56 -9.88
CA GLU A 217 -24.29 -10.25 -9.81
C GLU A 217 -24.18 -9.67 -8.40
N PRO A 218 -23.61 -8.48 -8.25
CA PRO A 218 -23.45 -7.86 -6.95
C PRO A 218 -24.81 -7.37 -6.42
N ASP A 219 -25.01 -7.48 -5.12
CA ASP A 219 -26.19 -6.92 -4.47
C ASP A 219 -26.16 -5.38 -4.52
N PRO A 220 -27.11 -4.73 -5.20
CA PRO A 220 -27.13 -3.29 -5.39
C PRO A 220 -27.11 -2.48 -4.08
N GLN A 221 -27.61 -3.04 -2.98
CA GLN A 221 -27.67 -2.34 -1.69
C GLN A 221 -26.28 -2.01 -1.10
N TYR A 222 -25.25 -2.81 -1.43
CA TYR A 222 -23.89 -2.61 -0.90
C TYR A 222 -23.02 -1.71 -1.77
N LEU A 223 -23.30 -1.57 -3.06
CA LEU A 223 -22.46 -0.82 -4.00
C LEU A 223 -22.25 0.65 -3.61
N PRO A 224 -23.28 1.41 -3.18
CA PRO A 224 -23.10 2.82 -2.83
C PRO A 224 -22.19 3.07 -1.63
N SER A 225 -21.98 2.06 -0.77
CA SER A 225 -21.12 2.16 0.40
C SER A 225 -19.61 2.05 0.08
N PHE A 226 -19.25 1.62 -1.13
CA PHE A 226 -17.86 1.40 -1.51
C PHE A 226 -17.24 2.66 -2.13
N ASN A 227 -16.36 3.30 -1.38
CA ASN A 227 -15.59 4.45 -1.84
C ASN A 227 -14.12 4.03 -2.09
N SER A 228 -13.83 3.54 -3.29
CA SER A 228 -12.49 3.07 -3.67
C SER A 228 -12.25 3.20 -5.18
N SER A 229 -10.98 3.19 -5.58
CA SER A 229 -10.56 3.31 -6.99
C SER A 229 -11.03 2.15 -7.86
N ILE A 230 -11.29 1.00 -7.26
CA ILE A 230 -11.83 -0.21 -7.90
C ILE A 230 -12.67 -0.98 -6.89
N ILE A 231 -13.78 -1.53 -7.35
CA ILE A 231 -14.66 -2.38 -6.54
C ILE A 231 -14.48 -3.84 -6.99
N ILE A 232 -14.05 -4.69 -6.07
CA ILE A 232 -13.88 -6.13 -6.30
C ILE A 232 -14.66 -6.84 -5.19
N ILE A 233 -15.79 -7.41 -5.54
CA ILE A 233 -16.70 -8.05 -4.56
C ILE A 233 -16.11 -9.40 -4.10
N ASP A 234 -16.04 -9.57 -2.79
CA ASP A 234 -15.63 -10.84 -2.19
C ASP A 234 -16.74 -11.89 -2.38
N PRO A 235 -16.50 -13.00 -3.09
CA PRO A 235 -17.52 -14.03 -3.30
C PRO A 235 -17.95 -14.75 -2.02
N ILE A 236 -17.16 -14.65 -0.96
CA ILE A 236 -17.46 -15.24 0.35
C ILE A 236 -18.24 -14.28 1.24
N ASP A 237 -17.99 -12.97 1.12
CA ASP A 237 -18.67 -11.92 1.88
C ASP A 237 -19.06 -10.76 0.94
N PRO A 238 -20.25 -10.77 0.33
CA PRO A 238 -20.68 -9.75 -0.63
C PRO A 238 -20.69 -8.31 -0.10
N ARG A 239 -20.65 -8.14 1.23
CA ARG A 239 -20.56 -6.82 1.89
C ARG A 239 -19.13 -6.27 1.90
N ARG A 240 -18.15 -7.04 1.40
CA ARG A 240 -16.75 -6.69 1.41
C ARG A 240 -16.24 -6.33 0.01
N ASN A 241 -15.63 -5.17 -0.10
CA ASN A 241 -14.84 -4.79 -1.27
C ASN A 241 -13.37 -5.15 -1.07
N LEU A 242 -12.86 -6.13 -1.82
CA LEU A 242 -11.44 -6.51 -1.82
C LEU A 242 -10.54 -5.44 -2.45
N GLY A 243 -11.11 -4.56 -3.29
CA GLY A 243 -10.43 -3.43 -3.93
C GLY A 243 -10.13 -2.26 -2.98
N ALA A 244 -10.69 -2.25 -1.76
CA ALA A 244 -10.53 -1.14 -0.80
C ALA A 244 -9.07 -0.86 -0.40
N ALA A 245 -8.20 -1.88 -0.44
CA ALA A 245 -6.77 -1.72 -0.16
C ALA A 245 -5.95 -1.24 -1.37
N ILE A 246 -6.55 -1.19 -2.57
CA ILE A 246 -5.85 -0.85 -3.82
C ILE A 246 -5.88 0.67 -4.00
N SER A 247 -4.71 1.29 -4.03
CA SER A 247 -4.59 2.73 -4.28
C SER A 247 -4.86 3.07 -5.75
N ALA A 248 -5.28 4.30 -6.01
CA ALA A 248 -5.47 4.80 -7.38
C ALA A 248 -4.16 4.73 -8.20
N GLU A 249 -3.02 4.97 -7.53
CA GLU A 249 -1.69 4.86 -8.16
C GLU A 249 -1.39 3.42 -8.58
N SER A 250 -1.69 2.44 -7.73
CA SER A 250 -1.47 1.02 -8.06
C SER A 250 -2.39 0.56 -9.20
N LEU A 251 -3.64 0.99 -9.20
CA LEU A 251 -4.56 0.73 -10.32
C LEU A 251 -4.06 1.38 -11.62
N GLY A 252 -3.64 2.65 -11.57
CA GLY A 252 -3.08 3.37 -12.72
C GLY A 252 -1.82 2.69 -13.28
N LYS A 253 -0.90 2.25 -12.40
CA LYS A 253 0.29 1.48 -12.79
C LYS A 253 -0.09 0.17 -13.47
N PHE A 254 -1.09 -0.55 -12.97
CA PHE A 254 -1.56 -1.79 -13.58
C PHE A 254 -2.12 -1.55 -14.98
N ILE A 255 -2.99 -0.53 -15.14
CA ILE A 255 -3.56 -0.18 -16.45
C ILE A 255 -2.47 0.17 -17.47
N LEU A 256 -1.53 1.03 -17.11
CA LEU A 256 -0.43 1.43 -18.00
C LEU A 256 0.48 0.26 -18.35
N ALA A 257 0.87 -0.57 -17.38
CA ALA A 257 1.70 -1.74 -17.62
C ALA A 257 0.99 -2.81 -18.46
N ALA A 258 -0.31 -3.02 -18.28
CA ALA A 258 -1.11 -3.92 -19.09
C ALA A 258 -1.15 -3.46 -20.55
N ARG A 259 -1.42 -2.17 -20.80
CA ARG A 259 -1.35 -1.57 -22.14
C ARG A 259 0.03 -1.74 -22.78
N SER A 260 1.07 -1.45 -22.01
CA SER A 260 2.45 -1.55 -22.49
C SER A 260 2.85 -2.99 -22.83
N LEU A 261 2.45 -3.99 -22.01
CA LEU A 261 2.68 -5.41 -22.28
C LEU A 261 1.94 -5.88 -23.53
N ILE A 262 0.68 -5.44 -23.73
CA ILE A 262 -0.11 -5.80 -24.93
C ILE A 262 0.52 -5.21 -26.19
N GLN A 263 0.97 -3.96 -26.16
CA GLN A 263 1.62 -3.30 -27.28
C GLN A 263 2.99 -3.89 -27.62
N SER A 264 3.76 -4.30 -26.62
CA SER A 264 5.13 -4.79 -26.75
C SER A 264 5.39 -5.91 -25.78
N PRO A 265 4.93 -7.11 -26.11
CA PRO A 265 5.12 -8.29 -25.29
C PRO A 265 6.60 -8.57 -25.04
N SER A 266 6.99 -8.78 -23.77
CA SER A 266 8.36 -9.11 -23.38
C SER A 266 8.38 -9.92 -22.08
N ILE A 267 9.26 -10.91 -22.02
CA ILE A 267 9.50 -11.68 -20.78
C ILE A 267 10.05 -10.81 -19.64
N GLY A 268 10.57 -9.62 -19.92
CA GLY A 268 11.01 -8.64 -18.95
C GLY A 268 9.93 -8.22 -17.95
N TYR A 269 8.65 -8.29 -18.31
CA TYR A 269 7.52 -8.01 -17.42
C TYR A 269 7.35 -9.06 -16.32
N PHE A 270 8.02 -10.20 -16.40
CA PHE A 270 7.92 -11.30 -15.43
C PHE A 270 9.23 -11.55 -14.69
N LYS A 271 10.27 -10.76 -15.00
CA LYS A 271 11.56 -10.84 -14.31
C LYS A 271 11.62 -9.84 -13.15
N SER A 272 12.14 -10.27 -12.01
CA SER A 272 12.50 -9.35 -10.93
C SER A 272 13.73 -8.57 -11.38
N THR A 273 13.53 -7.35 -11.82
CA THR A 273 14.62 -6.38 -12.05
C THR A 273 14.60 -5.37 -10.91
N GLU A 274 15.75 -5.14 -10.31
CA GLU A 274 15.90 -3.93 -9.49
C GLU A 274 15.59 -2.74 -10.38
N ASN A 275 14.56 -1.97 -10.03
CA ASN A 275 14.26 -0.72 -10.71
C ASN A 275 15.44 0.24 -10.44
N LYS A 276 16.41 0.24 -11.35
CA LYS A 276 17.46 1.25 -11.34
C LYS A 276 16.81 2.58 -11.71
N PHE A 277 16.59 3.41 -10.71
CA PHE A 277 16.14 4.77 -10.93
C PHE A 277 17.15 5.50 -11.81
N ASP A 278 16.70 6.07 -12.94
CA ASP A 278 17.60 6.78 -13.85
C ASP A 278 18.17 8.01 -13.14
N ILE A 279 19.49 8.04 -13.02
CA ILE A 279 20.21 9.12 -12.34
C ILE A 279 19.92 10.49 -12.98
N ARG A 280 19.69 10.53 -14.29
CA ARG A 280 19.38 11.78 -15.01
C ARG A 280 18.04 12.36 -14.57
N VAL A 281 17.04 11.50 -14.38
CA VAL A 281 15.73 11.91 -13.84
C VAL A 281 15.89 12.39 -12.41
N LEU A 282 16.70 11.70 -11.60
CA LEU A 282 16.99 12.13 -10.24
C LEU A 282 17.60 13.52 -10.21
N GLU A 283 18.66 13.78 -10.98
CA GLU A 283 19.32 15.08 -11.01
C GLU A 283 18.39 16.20 -11.51
N LYS A 284 17.46 15.90 -12.43
CA LYS A 284 16.46 16.87 -12.90
C LYS A 284 15.45 17.27 -11.81
N VAL A 285 15.00 16.34 -10.96
CA VAL A 285 14.00 16.62 -9.93
C VAL A 285 14.59 17.05 -8.60
N LYS A 286 15.87 16.78 -8.37
CA LYS A 286 16.58 17.02 -7.12
C LYS A 286 16.49 18.45 -6.57
N PRO A 287 16.52 19.53 -7.39
CA PRO A 287 16.33 20.89 -6.91
C PRO A 287 14.96 21.16 -6.27
N ASN A 288 13.93 20.41 -6.69
CA ASN A 288 12.55 20.55 -6.23
C ASN A 288 12.19 19.57 -5.11
N LEU A 289 13.16 18.79 -4.61
CA LEU A 289 12.93 17.85 -3.51
C LEU A 289 13.11 18.54 -2.17
N LEU A 290 12.13 18.30 -1.29
CA LEU A 290 12.17 18.65 0.12
C LEU A 290 12.00 17.37 0.93
N ILE A 291 12.92 17.11 1.83
CA ILE A 291 13.01 15.86 2.60
C ILE A 291 12.96 16.19 4.09
N VAL A 292 12.19 15.38 4.84
CA VAL A 292 12.16 15.38 6.30
C VAL A 292 12.56 13.99 6.76
N GLU A 293 13.71 13.83 7.39
CA GLU A 293 14.19 12.57 7.98
C GLU A 293 14.09 12.63 9.50
N PHE A 294 13.67 11.51 10.11
CA PHE A 294 13.54 11.40 11.57
C PHE A 294 13.60 9.95 12.04
N LYS A 295 13.85 9.78 13.33
CA LYS A 295 13.78 8.47 13.98
C LYS A 295 12.35 8.14 14.40
N ILE A 296 12.00 6.87 14.32
CA ILE A 296 10.71 6.37 14.79
C ILE A 296 10.88 5.31 15.87
N ARG A 297 9.93 5.25 16.79
CA ARG A 297 9.82 4.15 17.75
C ARG A 297 9.25 2.91 17.05
N LYS A 298 9.67 1.75 17.51
CA LYS A 298 9.20 0.47 16.99
C LYS A 298 7.69 0.28 17.25
N ARG A 299 6.95 0.00 16.18
CA ARG A 299 5.50 -0.31 16.16
C ARG A 299 5.25 -1.38 15.11
N SER A 300 4.02 -1.92 15.03
CA SER A 300 3.71 -2.83 13.92
C SER A 300 3.77 -2.09 12.57
N PRO A 301 4.23 -2.75 11.50
CA PRO A 301 4.41 -2.12 10.18
C PRO A 301 3.16 -1.38 9.70
N ASP A 302 1.97 -2.00 9.77
CA ASP A 302 0.74 -1.38 9.30
C ASP A 302 0.37 -0.12 10.08
N VAL A 303 0.62 -0.10 11.40
CA VAL A 303 0.44 1.11 12.23
C VAL A 303 1.39 2.21 11.78
N ILE A 304 2.70 1.91 11.63
CA ILE A 304 3.69 2.89 11.17
C ILE A 304 3.29 3.47 9.82
N TRP A 305 3.00 2.62 8.83
CA TRP A 305 2.65 3.06 7.48
C TRP A 305 1.35 3.87 7.44
N GLY A 306 0.34 3.49 8.22
CA GLY A 306 -0.91 4.24 8.35
C GLY A 306 -0.68 5.64 8.93
N GLN A 307 0.12 5.73 10.00
CA GLN A 307 0.48 6.99 10.67
C GLN A 307 1.32 7.89 9.76
N LEU A 308 2.32 7.35 9.05
CA LEU A 308 3.15 8.09 8.09
C LEU A 308 2.32 8.64 6.93
N LYS A 309 1.47 7.82 6.30
CA LYS A 309 0.62 8.27 5.18
C LYS A 309 -0.35 9.38 5.58
N ARG A 310 -1.00 9.26 6.76
CA ARG A 310 -1.87 10.32 7.29
C ARG A 310 -1.10 11.62 7.53
N SER A 311 0.07 11.52 8.16
CA SER A 311 0.92 12.68 8.45
C SER A 311 1.47 13.33 7.18
N LEU A 312 1.87 12.53 6.17
CA LEU A 312 2.27 12.99 4.85
C LEU A 312 1.18 13.82 4.17
N THR A 313 -0.06 13.34 4.18
CA THR A 313 -1.20 14.05 3.61
C THR A 313 -1.41 15.40 4.29
N ALA A 314 -1.32 15.44 5.62
CA ALA A 314 -1.44 16.67 6.40
C ALA A 314 -0.32 17.67 6.06
N LEU A 315 0.94 17.25 6.00
CA LEU A 315 2.08 18.09 5.65
C LEU A 315 2.01 18.58 4.20
N SER A 316 1.61 17.73 3.25
CA SER A 316 1.41 18.13 1.85
C SER A 316 0.35 19.25 1.73
N LYS A 317 -0.73 19.13 2.51
CA LYS A 317 -1.78 20.18 2.57
C LYS A 317 -1.21 21.48 3.12
N GLN A 318 -0.40 21.45 4.17
CA GLN A 318 0.21 22.65 4.76
C GLN A 318 1.17 23.34 3.77
N LEU A 319 2.01 22.57 3.06
CA LEU A 319 2.85 23.12 2.00
C LEU A 319 2.03 23.83 0.93
N SER A 320 0.93 23.22 0.48
CA SER A 320 0.06 23.82 -0.54
C SER A 320 -0.62 25.09 -0.04
N ILE A 321 -1.12 25.14 1.20
CA ILE A 321 -1.72 26.33 1.82
C ILE A 321 -0.69 27.48 1.89
N SER A 322 0.58 27.17 2.16
CA SER A 322 1.67 28.16 2.24
C SER A 322 2.22 28.56 0.88
N GLY A 323 1.71 28.00 -0.21
CA GLY A 323 2.05 28.38 -1.59
C GLY A 323 3.19 27.58 -2.21
N PHE A 324 3.76 26.58 -1.52
CA PHE A 324 4.86 25.76 -2.07
C PHE A 324 4.39 24.69 -3.06
N ASN A 325 3.11 24.40 -3.11
CA ASN A 325 2.46 23.48 -4.05
C ASN A 325 3.22 22.17 -4.27
N ALA A 326 2.87 21.12 -3.52
CA ALA A 326 3.47 19.80 -3.69
C ALA A 326 2.88 19.09 -4.91
N PHE A 327 3.66 18.86 -5.96
CA PHE A 327 3.29 18.07 -7.13
C PHE A 327 3.10 16.59 -6.78
N GLY A 328 3.81 16.10 -5.79
CA GLY A 328 3.70 14.76 -5.28
C GLY A 328 4.46 14.59 -3.98
N SER A 329 4.07 13.58 -3.23
CA SER A 329 4.70 13.26 -1.95
C SER A 329 4.70 11.78 -1.69
N THR A 330 5.67 11.30 -0.93
CA THR A 330 5.77 9.90 -0.51
C THR A 330 6.43 9.80 0.85
N CYS A 331 6.27 8.67 1.51
CA CYS A 331 6.99 8.35 2.74
C CYS A 331 7.71 7.01 2.63
N ILE A 332 8.74 6.85 3.43
CA ILE A 332 9.53 5.63 3.50
C ILE A 332 9.94 5.36 4.94
N THR A 333 10.08 4.09 5.29
CA THR A 333 10.59 3.64 6.58
C THR A 333 11.27 2.28 6.41
N ASP A 334 12.20 1.97 7.30
CA ASP A 334 12.79 0.63 7.49
C ASP A 334 11.96 -0.22 8.46
N GLU A 335 10.81 0.32 8.94
CA GLU A 335 9.91 -0.29 9.92
C GLU A 335 10.54 -0.56 11.29
N ASN A 336 11.70 0.01 11.56
CA ASN A 336 12.45 -0.20 12.80
C ASN A 336 12.74 1.13 13.52
N GLU A 337 13.60 1.95 12.95
CA GLU A 337 14.06 3.20 13.60
C GLU A 337 14.13 4.42 12.66
N TYR A 338 13.94 4.24 11.37
CA TYR A 338 14.09 5.28 10.35
C TYR A 338 12.78 5.55 9.62
N ALA A 339 12.45 6.82 9.43
CA ALA A 339 11.40 7.26 8.52
C ALA A 339 11.78 8.56 7.81
N ALA A 340 11.18 8.77 6.64
CA ALA A 340 11.29 10.04 5.94
C ALA A 340 10.00 10.39 5.20
N PHE A 341 9.70 11.68 5.12
CA PHE A 341 8.77 12.28 4.17
C PHE A 341 9.56 12.90 3.02
N VAL A 342 9.08 12.70 1.80
CA VAL A 342 9.68 13.23 0.57
C VAL A 342 8.61 13.96 -0.22
N PHE A 343 8.85 15.23 -0.48
CA PHE A 343 7.95 16.09 -1.26
C PHE A 343 8.66 16.55 -2.54
N LEU A 344 7.97 16.45 -3.65
CA LEU A 344 8.34 17.10 -4.90
C LEU A 344 7.49 18.37 -5.01
N VAL A 345 8.10 19.52 -4.77
CA VAL A 345 7.41 20.81 -4.74
C VAL A 345 7.66 21.62 -6.01
N GLU A 346 6.71 22.48 -6.36
CA GLU A 346 6.83 23.38 -7.50
C GLU A 346 8.00 24.35 -7.29
N PHE A 347 8.06 24.96 -6.10
CA PHE A 347 9.09 25.89 -5.70
C PHE A 347 9.62 25.54 -4.31
N THR A 348 10.94 25.51 -4.15
CA THR A 348 11.59 25.43 -2.83
C THR A 348 11.77 26.82 -2.20
N THR A 349 11.68 27.87 -3.00
CA THR A 349 11.74 29.28 -2.57
C THR A 349 10.67 30.07 -3.32
N LEU A 350 9.85 30.83 -2.59
CA LEU A 350 8.79 31.65 -3.14
C LEU A 350 9.23 33.09 -3.34
N PRO A 351 8.60 33.84 -4.26
CA PRO A 351 8.77 35.29 -4.35
C PRO A 351 8.32 35.98 -3.06
N SER A 352 8.93 37.12 -2.74
CA SER A 352 8.67 37.88 -1.51
C SER A 352 7.20 38.34 -1.38
N PHE A 353 6.53 38.56 -2.50
CA PHE A 353 5.17 39.05 -2.52
C PHE A 353 4.17 38.02 -3.05
N THR A 354 2.95 38.10 -2.54
CA THR A 354 1.77 37.34 -3.03
C THR A 354 0.61 38.27 -3.31
N LEU A 355 -0.18 37.90 -4.32
CA LEU A 355 -1.42 38.61 -4.64
C LEU A 355 -2.47 38.26 -3.57
N ASN A 356 -3.07 39.26 -2.99
CA ASN A 356 -4.16 39.13 -2.02
C ASN A 356 -5.42 39.70 -2.64
N VAL A 357 -6.36 38.82 -3.05
CA VAL A 357 -7.61 39.22 -3.73
C VAL A 357 -8.70 39.34 -2.68
N GLY A 358 -9.21 40.55 -2.52
CA GLY A 358 -10.28 40.89 -1.62
C GLY A 358 -11.69 40.64 -2.21
N PRO A 359 -12.73 41.13 -1.54
CA PRO A 359 -14.12 41.02 -1.97
C PRO A 359 -14.41 41.88 -3.21
N GLU A 360 -15.57 41.67 -3.82
CA GLU A 360 -16.11 42.54 -4.84
C GLU A 360 -16.47 43.88 -4.23
N ILE A 361 -16.22 45.00 -4.98
CA ILE A 361 -16.41 46.35 -4.48
C ILE A 361 -17.84 46.65 -4.03
N PHE A 362 -18.83 45.92 -4.57
CA PHE A 362 -20.25 46.06 -4.20
C PHE A 362 -20.58 45.54 -2.80
N ARG A 363 -19.67 44.77 -2.18
CA ARG A 363 -19.79 44.32 -0.79
C ARG A 363 -19.13 45.35 0.13
N MET A 364 -19.83 46.48 0.38
CA MET A 364 -19.29 47.64 1.08
C MET A 364 -18.54 47.26 2.37
N ARG A 365 -19.22 46.62 3.35
CA ARG A 365 -18.64 46.25 4.66
C ARG A 365 -17.43 45.33 4.54
N ASP A 366 -17.52 44.33 3.63
CA ASP A 366 -16.43 43.38 3.42
C ASP A 366 -15.21 44.07 2.80
N THR A 367 -15.45 45.00 1.89
CA THR A 367 -14.43 45.81 1.21
C THR A 367 -13.71 46.73 2.18
N GLU A 368 -14.46 47.47 3.00
CA GLU A 368 -13.91 48.36 4.03
C GLU A 368 -13.06 47.54 5.03
N THR A 369 -13.60 46.46 5.55
CA THR A 369 -12.86 45.55 6.47
C THR A 369 -11.59 44.98 5.84
N PHE A 370 -11.63 44.61 4.56
CA PHE A 370 -10.45 44.11 3.85
C PHE A 370 -9.38 45.19 3.72
N ILE A 371 -9.77 46.43 3.33
CA ILE A 371 -8.85 47.55 3.18
C ILE A 371 -8.25 47.89 4.55
N GLU A 372 -9.04 48.06 5.59
CA GLU A 372 -8.61 48.40 6.94
C GLU A 372 -7.58 47.36 7.48
N LYS A 373 -7.89 46.06 7.35
CA LYS A 373 -7.01 44.97 7.80
C LYS A 373 -5.68 44.91 7.05
N LYS A 374 -5.62 45.39 5.83
CA LYS A 374 -4.44 45.31 4.94
C LYS A 374 -3.72 46.64 4.74
N MET A 375 -4.35 47.74 5.20
CA MET A 375 -3.79 49.08 5.05
C MET A 375 -2.63 49.28 6.05
N HIS A 376 -1.40 49.18 5.53
CA HIS A 376 -0.19 49.65 6.20
C HIS A 376 0.44 50.74 5.37
N LYS A 377 1.36 51.53 5.94
CA LYS A 377 2.07 52.57 5.18
C LYS A 377 2.66 51.96 3.90
N LEU A 378 2.33 52.49 2.75
CA LEU A 378 2.80 52.08 1.43
C LEU A 378 2.20 50.79 0.86
N THR A 379 1.11 50.25 1.39
CA THR A 379 0.42 49.11 0.78
C THR A 379 -0.29 49.55 -0.51
N PRO A 380 0.06 49.02 -1.69
CA PRO A 380 -0.64 49.35 -2.94
C PRO A 380 -1.94 48.58 -3.06
N PHE A 381 -3.02 49.31 -3.41
CA PHE A 381 -4.32 48.72 -3.74
C PHE A 381 -4.69 49.07 -5.17
N TRP A 382 -5.41 48.16 -5.84
CA TRP A 382 -6.04 48.40 -7.13
C TRP A 382 -7.30 47.56 -7.27
N ILE A 383 -8.08 47.84 -8.31
CA ILE A 383 -9.25 47.06 -8.68
C ILE A 383 -8.92 46.23 -9.91
N ASN A 384 -9.17 44.94 -9.85
CA ASN A 384 -8.93 44.03 -10.99
C ASN A 384 -10.14 44.00 -11.94
N GLY A 385 -9.99 43.34 -13.09
CA GLY A 385 -11.03 43.19 -14.10
C GLY A 385 -12.33 42.50 -13.64
N ASN A 386 -12.31 41.87 -12.47
CA ASN A 386 -13.48 41.22 -11.84
C ASN A 386 -14.12 42.12 -10.76
N MET A 387 -13.85 43.41 -10.79
CA MET A 387 -14.39 44.38 -9.82
C MET A 387 -14.09 44.04 -8.36
N ARG A 388 -12.89 43.48 -8.08
CA ARG A 388 -12.44 43.13 -6.74
C ARG A 388 -11.28 44.03 -6.31
N VAL A 389 -11.27 44.41 -5.02
CA VAL A 389 -10.11 45.10 -4.43
C VAL A 389 -8.96 44.07 -4.30
N VAL A 390 -7.79 44.49 -4.73
CA VAL A 390 -6.61 43.65 -4.74
C VAL A 390 -5.44 44.40 -4.13
N THR A 391 -4.58 43.68 -3.44
CA THR A 391 -3.33 44.21 -2.88
C THR A 391 -2.23 43.14 -2.97
N ILE A 392 -0.99 43.55 -2.77
CA ILE A 392 0.11 42.62 -2.53
C ILE A 392 0.35 42.51 -1.03
N ALA A 393 0.74 41.32 -0.60
CA ALA A 393 1.17 41.04 0.76
C ALA A 393 2.55 40.41 0.74
N GLU A 394 3.38 40.79 1.69
CA GLU A 394 4.64 40.09 1.93
C GLU A 394 4.39 38.69 2.46
N ARG A 395 5.19 37.75 2.02
CA ARG A 395 5.14 36.38 2.54
C ARG A 395 6.00 36.27 3.79
N ASN A 396 5.47 35.67 4.83
CA ASN A 396 6.22 35.41 6.06
C ASN A 396 7.31 34.37 5.85
N ASN A 397 7.06 33.36 5.00
CA ASN A 397 7.97 32.26 4.73
C ASN A 397 8.29 32.19 3.23
N LEU A 398 9.56 32.39 2.89
CA LEU A 398 10.04 32.31 1.52
C LEU A 398 10.65 30.96 1.17
N SER A 399 11.11 30.19 2.16
CA SER A 399 11.79 28.92 2.02
C SER A 399 10.90 27.77 2.51
N ALA A 400 10.64 26.77 1.66
CA ALA A 400 9.91 25.57 2.04
C ALA A 400 10.58 24.79 3.17
N LYS A 401 11.91 24.80 3.20
CA LYS A 401 12.72 24.17 4.26
C LYS A 401 12.48 24.84 5.61
N GLU A 402 12.61 26.18 5.64
CA GLU A 402 12.41 26.95 6.87
C GLU A 402 10.96 26.83 7.36
N TYR A 403 9.99 26.97 6.46
CA TYR A 403 8.58 26.77 6.78
C TYR A 403 8.30 25.39 7.43
N LEU A 404 8.79 24.30 6.85
CA LEU A 404 8.58 22.97 7.46
C LEU A 404 9.34 22.83 8.78
N SER A 405 10.53 23.39 8.90
CA SER A 405 11.31 23.34 10.13
C SER A 405 10.60 24.08 11.27
N GLU A 406 10.08 25.28 11.00
CA GLU A 406 9.28 26.05 11.96
C GLU A 406 7.98 25.35 12.32
N LEU A 407 7.23 24.84 11.31
CA LEU A 407 6.00 24.09 11.51
C LEU A 407 6.20 22.89 12.42
N LEU A 408 7.26 22.09 12.17
CA LEU A 408 7.51 20.85 12.91
C LEU A 408 8.12 21.10 14.30
N SER A 409 8.81 22.23 14.51
CA SER A 409 9.33 22.64 15.81
C SER A 409 8.26 23.30 16.70
N GLY A 410 7.21 23.81 16.10
CA GLY A 410 6.11 24.51 16.78
C GLY A 410 4.99 23.60 17.30
N ASN A 411 3.82 24.18 17.52
CA ASN A 411 2.64 23.41 17.95
C ASN A 411 1.94 22.77 16.75
N VAL A 412 2.28 21.51 16.47
CA VAL A 412 1.72 20.72 15.37
C VAL A 412 0.39 20.02 15.68
N SER A 413 -0.18 20.23 16.86
CA SER A 413 -1.41 19.52 17.31
C SER A 413 -2.60 19.74 16.37
N ASN A 414 -2.70 20.89 15.73
CA ASN A 414 -3.80 21.27 14.84
C ASN A 414 -3.51 21.02 13.35
N VAL A 415 -2.34 20.50 13.02
CA VAL A 415 -1.90 20.29 11.62
C VAL A 415 -2.51 19.02 11.01
N GLY A 416 -2.94 18.07 11.85
CA GLY A 416 -3.47 16.78 11.42
C GLY A 416 -2.41 15.66 11.31
N ILE A 417 -1.20 15.92 11.80
CA ILE A 417 -0.16 14.91 11.96
C ILE A 417 -0.57 13.92 13.05
N ASN A 418 -0.27 12.64 12.85
CA ASN A 418 -0.57 11.61 13.86
C ASN A 418 0.23 11.86 15.15
N LYS A 419 -0.40 11.65 16.31
CA LYS A 419 0.21 11.91 17.63
C LYS A 419 1.54 11.18 17.85
N ASP A 420 1.61 9.90 17.48
CA ASP A 420 2.83 9.12 17.65
C ASP A 420 3.97 9.63 16.75
N ILE A 421 3.63 10.10 15.53
CA ILE A 421 4.63 10.73 14.63
C ILE A 421 5.07 12.09 15.17
N ILE A 422 4.19 12.86 15.82
CA ILE A 422 4.58 14.11 16.52
C ILE A 422 5.60 13.81 17.61
N GLU A 423 5.37 12.77 18.41
CA GLU A 423 6.30 12.37 19.47
C GLU A 423 7.64 11.88 18.90
N ASP A 424 7.61 11.14 17.78
CA ASP A 424 8.84 10.74 17.08
C ASP A 424 9.61 11.97 16.57
N LEU A 425 8.96 12.93 15.93
CA LEU A 425 9.56 14.19 15.45
C LEU A 425 10.16 15.03 16.59
N ARG A 426 9.57 15.04 17.78
CA ARG A 426 10.08 15.73 18.97
C ARG A 426 11.43 15.19 19.45
N THR A 427 11.78 13.94 19.12
CA THR A 427 13.10 13.38 19.43
C THR A 427 14.22 13.93 18.55
N GLY A 428 13.85 14.57 17.44
CA GLY A 428 14.74 15.20 16.46
C GLY A 428 14.36 14.85 15.03
N PHE A 429 14.48 15.82 14.16
CA PHE A 429 14.25 15.67 12.72
C PHE A 429 15.21 16.57 11.95
N ASP A 430 15.33 16.30 10.68
CA ASP A 430 16.22 17.01 9.76
C ASP A 430 15.43 17.38 8.49
N VAL A 431 15.37 18.67 8.16
CA VAL A 431 14.72 19.15 6.93
C VAL A 431 15.79 19.67 5.98
N TYR A 432 15.82 19.15 4.76
CA TYR A 432 16.79 19.57 3.76
C TYR A 432 16.27 19.48 2.33
N ARG A 433 16.88 20.25 1.42
CA ARG A 433 16.60 20.16 -0.02
C ARG A 433 17.43 19.04 -0.64
N GLY A 434 16.91 18.43 -1.69
CA GLY A 434 17.59 17.34 -2.37
C GLY A 434 19.01 17.65 -2.83
N THR A 435 19.33 18.93 -3.10
CA THR A 435 20.66 19.40 -3.52
C THR A 435 21.66 19.56 -2.38
N GLU A 436 21.21 19.64 -1.12
CA GLU A 436 22.08 19.91 0.03
C GLU A 436 22.85 18.66 0.50
N ARG A 437 22.37 17.47 0.14
CA ARG A 437 22.97 16.19 0.56
C ARG A 437 22.92 15.13 -0.53
N LYS A 438 23.80 14.13 -0.38
CA LYS A 438 23.70 12.89 -1.14
C LYS A 438 22.50 12.08 -0.62
N LEU A 439 21.53 11.81 -1.49
CA LEU A 439 20.34 11.05 -1.14
C LEU A 439 20.70 9.60 -0.80
N ASN A 440 20.22 9.12 0.34
CA ASN A 440 20.42 7.74 0.78
C ASN A 440 19.56 6.74 -0.03
N ARG A 441 19.77 5.43 0.20
CA ARG A 441 19.07 4.37 -0.52
C ARG A 441 17.55 4.39 -0.29
N PHE A 442 17.10 4.78 0.90
CA PHE A 442 15.68 4.83 1.24
C PHE A 442 14.97 5.95 0.48
N ILE A 443 15.55 7.14 0.45
CA ILE A 443 15.02 8.27 -0.33
C ILE A 443 14.96 7.93 -1.82
N LYS A 444 16.00 7.32 -2.39
CA LYS A 444 16.00 6.88 -3.79
C LYS A 444 14.91 5.85 -4.05
N SER A 445 14.68 4.91 -3.13
CA SER A 445 13.59 3.94 -3.22
C SER A 445 12.21 4.62 -3.14
N ALA A 446 12.03 5.61 -2.25
CA ALA A 446 10.82 6.41 -2.18
C ALA A 446 10.53 7.16 -3.49
N LEU A 447 11.56 7.79 -4.06
CA LEU A 447 11.46 8.51 -5.34
C LEU A 447 11.11 7.59 -6.51
N SER A 448 11.65 6.37 -6.55
CA SER A 448 11.30 5.39 -7.61
C SER A 448 9.84 4.90 -7.54
N ARG A 449 9.19 5.08 -6.39
CA ARG A 449 7.74 4.83 -6.23
C ARG A 449 6.91 6.03 -6.63
N LEU A 450 7.37 7.24 -6.33
CA LEU A 450 6.68 8.49 -6.63
C LEU A 450 6.76 8.83 -8.12
N ILE A 451 7.93 8.65 -8.72
CA ILE A 451 8.19 9.01 -10.12
C ILE A 451 8.18 7.73 -10.96
N LEU A 452 7.24 7.67 -11.90
CA LEU A 452 7.14 6.54 -12.83
C LEU A 452 8.29 6.60 -13.85
N ASN A 453 9.38 5.93 -13.53
CA ASN A 453 10.57 5.80 -14.40
C ASN A 453 10.81 4.33 -14.80
N ASP A 454 9.77 3.52 -14.84
CA ASP A 454 9.85 2.11 -15.24
C ASP A 454 9.37 1.97 -16.68
N GLY A 455 10.25 1.57 -17.59
CA GLY A 455 9.94 1.35 -19.01
C GLY A 455 8.90 0.25 -19.27
N ARG A 456 8.53 -0.52 -18.23
CA ARG A 456 7.40 -1.47 -18.27
C ARG A 456 6.05 -0.78 -18.04
N ILE A 457 6.05 0.39 -17.43
CA ILE A 457 4.85 1.18 -17.13
C ILE A 457 4.71 2.32 -18.12
N ILE A 458 5.78 3.06 -18.35
CA ILE A 458 5.84 4.16 -19.32
C ILE A 458 6.93 3.86 -20.35
N LYS A 459 6.55 3.72 -21.60
CA LYS A 459 7.53 3.62 -22.70
C LYS A 459 8.13 4.98 -22.95
N TYR A 460 9.41 5.10 -22.67
CA TYR A 460 10.22 6.17 -23.26
C TYR A 460 10.66 5.72 -24.66
N GLN A 461 10.27 6.43 -25.72
CA GLN A 461 11.04 6.38 -26.93
C GLN A 461 12.41 6.95 -26.57
N ARG A 462 13.44 6.10 -26.63
CA ARG A 462 14.82 6.57 -26.57
C ARG A 462 15.11 7.12 -27.97
N ASP A 463 15.24 8.45 -28.07
CA ASP A 463 15.91 9.08 -29.20
C ASP A 463 17.35 8.63 -29.28
#